data_c6dcd398010428d52985983044234f67
#
_entry.id   c6dcd398010428d52985983044234f67
#
_cell.length_a   1.000
_cell.length_b   1.000
_cell.length_c   1.000
_cell.angle_alpha   90.00
_cell.angle_beta   90.00
_cell.angle_gamma   90.00
#
_symmetry.space_group_name_H-M   'P 1'
#
loop_
_entity.id
_entity.type
_entity.pdbx_description
1 polymer ?
#
loop_
_entity_poly.entity_id
_entity_poly.type
_entity_poly.pdbx_seq_one_letter_code
_entity_poly.pdbx_strand_id
1 'polypeptide(L)'
;MQNKEICGEKSVKEKNLEVFNRYFPGCLSIENDGKLTLDAGRLKALLGDFSEIKEEGYGLDFVGKKIALNQAFKKNNKILKPLNESTSKHILIKGDNLDALKILKQSYSEKIKMIYIDPPYNTKNDSFIYSDDFSQSNEEVLKTLDYSKEKLDYITNLFGSKCHSGWLSFMYPRLLLAKDLLKQDGVIFISIDDNEAAQLKLLCDEIFGEGNFVADFIRKTKSTTNDAKTGVNYQHEFLLCYAKNKEFVNLLGGEKNLENYKNPDNDPNGAWTSGNPTKPGYAKIQNFPLTNPYTKAIEYPPEGRSWVFTEKTIQNFINEGRLAFKKEHKEDERIFIYKHYLKDLKTTKKTFDSLIFSDNCYMNQVATKELLSLELAEYFSYPKGVDFMAKIVEHATEKGDIILDFFAGSGTTAHAVLESNRSDYQKLSEGGGGCLMA
;
A
#
# COMPACT_ATOMS: atom_id res chain seq x y z
N MET A 1 -58.88 8.41 -8.43
CA MET A 1 -57.64 8.33 -7.63
C MET A 1 -56.80 7.17 -8.13
N GLN A 2 -55.79 7.43 -8.93
CA GLN A 2 -54.91 6.40 -9.51
C GLN A 2 -53.83 6.07 -8.48
N ASN A 3 -53.80 4.79 -8.09
CA ASN A 3 -52.67 4.24 -7.29
C ASN A 3 -51.42 4.24 -8.15
N LYS A 4 -50.45 5.11 -7.81
CA LYS A 4 -49.07 4.97 -8.28
C LYS A 4 -48.47 3.81 -7.54
N GLU A 5 -48.27 2.67 -8.23
CA GLU A 5 -47.38 1.62 -7.80
C GLU A 5 -45.97 2.21 -7.65
N ILE A 6 -45.45 2.19 -6.44
CA ILE A 6 -44.06 2.51 -6.15
C ILE A 6 -43.25 1.32 -6.68
N CYS A 7 -42.57 1.50 -7.81
CA CYS A 7 -41.62 0.53 -8.33
C CYS A 7 -40.55 0.25 -7.25
N GLY A 8 -40.54 -0.95 -6.70
CA GLY A 8 -39.53 -1.36 -5.72
C GLY A 8 -38.13 -1.25 -6.33
N GLU A 9 -37.19 -0.68 -5.60
CA GLU A 9 -35.79 -0.63 -6.02
C GLU A 9 -35.26 -2.04 -6.24
N LYS A 10 -34.71 -2.28 -7.46
CA LYS A 10 -34.09 -3.56 -7.82
C LYS A 10 -32.97 -3.88 -6.84
N SER A 11 -32.88 -5.13 -6.43
CA SER A 11 -31.78 -5.60 -5.59
C SER A 11 -30.43 -5.44 -6.30
N VAL A 12 -29.33 -5.35 -5.54
CA VAL A 12 -27.96 -5.26 -6.09
C VAL A 12 -27.67 -6.44 -7.04
N LYS A 13 -28.20 -7.63 -6.72
CA LYS A 13 -28.09 -8.83 -7.57
C LYS A 13 -28.78 -8.62 -8.92
N GLU A 14 -29.97 -8.06 -8.93
CA GLU A 14 -30.73 -7.79 -10.16
C GLU A 14 -30.04 -6.69 -11.01
N LYS A 15 -29.53 -5.63 -10.38
CA LYS A 15 -28.75 -4.59 -11.07
C LYS A 15 -27.49 -5.17 -11.70
N ASN A 16 -26.75 -6.00 -10.96
CA ASN A 16 -25.53 -6.65 -11.47
C ASN A 16 -25.83 -7.63 -12.62
N LEU A 17 -26.93 -8.36 -12.55
CA LEU A 17 -27.37 -9.23 -13.63
C LEU A 17 -27.77 -8.45 -14.88
N GLU A 18 -28.42 -7.30 -14.74
CA GLU A 18 -28.73 -6.42 -15.85
C GLU A 18 -27.46 -5.85 -16.50
N VAL A 19 -26.51 -5.39 -15.69
CA VAL A 19 -25.22 -4.91 -16.18
C VAL A 19 -24.46 -6.02 -16.89
N PHE A 20 -24.40 -7.21 -16.30
CA PHE A 20 -23.76 -8.37 -16.93
C PHE A 20 -24.42 -8.72 -18.27
N ASN A 21 -25.75 -8.85 -18.31
CA ASN A 21 -26.49 -9.17 -19.54
C ASN A 21 -26.38 -8.08 -20.60
N ARG A 22 -26.18 -6.82 -20.21
CA ARG A 22 -25.96 -5.70 -21.14
C ARG A 22 -24.63 -5.81 -21.87
N TYR A 23 -23.57 -6.20 -21.16
CA TYR A 23 -22.22 -6.33 -21.74
C TYR A 23 -21.93 -7.70 -22.30
N PHE A 24 -22.59 -8.75 -21.77
CA PHE A 24 -22.39 -10.14 -22.17
C PHE A 24 -23.74 -10.82 -22.50
N PRO A 25 -24.42 -10.37 -23.56
CA PRO A 25 -25.77 -10.83 -23.86
C PRO A 25 -25.81 -12.33 -24.15
N GLY A 26 -26.73 -13.03 -23.48
CA GLY A 26 -26.96 -14.46 -23.65
C GLY A 26 -25.91 -15.37 -23.00
N CYS A 27 -24.98 -14.82 -22.18
CA CYS A 27 -24.07 -15.65 -21.40
C CYS A 27 -24.70 -16.19 -20.10
N LEU A 28 -25.85 -15.64 -19.68
CA LEU A 28 -26.61 -16.14 -18.54
C LEU A 28 -27.93 -16.75 -19.02
N SER A 29 -28.26 -17.94 -18.57
CA SER A 29 -29.56 -18.60 -18.71
C SER A 29 -30.14 -18.93 -17.36
N ILE A 30 -31.46 -18.94 -17.27
CA ILE A 30 -32.19 -19.43 -16.09
C ILE A 30 -32.73 -20.78 -16.44
N GLU A 31 -32.33 -21.81 -15.71
CA GLU A 31 -32.84 -23.16 -15.87
C GLU A 31 -34.28 -23.27 -15.30
N ASN A 32 -34.96 -24.33 -15.63
CA ASN A 32 -36.36 -24.57 -15.21
C ASN A 32 -36.53 -24.67 -13.68
N ASP A 33 -35.44 -24.86 -12.94
CA ASP A 33 -35.40 -24.88 -11.47
C ASP A 33 -35.09 -23.49 -10.86
N GLY A 34 -34.98 -22.45 -11.68
CA GLY A 34 -34.68 -21.10 -11.27
C GLY A 34 -33.18 -20.82 -11.01
N LYS A 35 -32.31 -21.80 -11.29
CA LYS A 35 -30.85 -21.58 -11.18
C LYS A 35 -30.32 -20.78 -12.36
N LEU A 36 -29.42 -19.87 -12.05
CA LEU A 36 -28.65 -19.12 -13.03
C LEU A 36 -27.44 -19.95 -13.48
N THR A 37 -27.39 -20.23 -14.79
CA THR A 37 -26.26 -20.95 -15.40
C THR A 37 -25.49 -20.01 -16.30
N LEU A 38 -24.16 -20.01 -16.17
CA LEU A 38 -23.25 -19.22 -16.99
C LEU A 38 -22.76 -20.06 -18.18
N ASP A 39 -23.04 -19.60 -19.39
CA ASP A 39 -22.43 -20.15 -20.62
C ASP A 39 -20.98 -19.60 -20.75
N ALA A 40 -20.04 -20.35 -20.20
CA ALA A 40 -18.62 -20.02 -20.23
C ALA A 40 -18.05 -20.01 -21.66
N GLY A 41 -18.57 -20.87 -22.56
CA GLY A 41 -18.15 -20.92 -23.97
C GLY A 41 -18.53 -19.64 -24.72
N ARG A 42 -19.77 -19.17 -24.52
CA ARG A 42 -20.25 -17.93 -25.12
C ARG A 42 -19.58 -16.69 -24.54
N LEU A 43 -19.36 -16.68 -23.24
CA LEU A 43 -18.61 -15.62 -22.57
C LEU A 43 -17.17 -15.54 -23.13
N LYS A 44 -16.50 -16.69 -23.27
CA LYS A 44 -15.15 -16.78 -23.86
C LYS A 44 -15.13 -16.27 -25.31
N ALA A 45 -16.14 -16.60 -26.12
CA ALA A 45 -16.25 -16.12 -27.49
C ALA A 45 -16.47 -14.61 -27.59
N LEU A 46 -17.21 -14.01 -26.67
CA LEU A 46 -17.47 -12.55 -26.64
C LEU A 46 -16.28 -11.74 -26.11
N LEU A 47 -15.49 -12.31 -25.22
CA LEU A 47 -14.36 -11.63 -24.59
C LEU A 47 -13.05 -11.78 -25.40
N GLY A 48 -13.01 -12.64 -26.46
CA GLY A 48 -11.82 -12.91 -27.26
C GLY A 48 -10.91 -13.98 -26.64
N ASP A 49 -9.72 -14.16 -27.22
CA ASP A 49 -8.76 -15.16 -26.73
C ASP A 49 -8.26 -14.81 -25.33
N PHE A 50 -8.96 -15.35 -24.33
CA PHE A 50 -8.38 -15.48 -23.01
C PHE A 50 -7.42 -16.66 -23.01
N SER A 51 -6.22 -16.40 -22.52
CA SER A 51 -5.39 -17.46 -21.97
C SER A 51 -6.27 -18.27 -21.01
N GLU A 52 -6.32 -19.56 -21.17
CA GLU A 52 -7.15 -20.54 -20.48
C GLU A 52 -7.52 -20.13 -19.06
N ILE A 53 -8.82 -20.21 -18.70
CA ILE A 53 -9.22 -20.26 -17.31
C ILE A 53 -8.50 -21.48 -16.75
N LYS A 54 -7.42 -21.28 -16.02
CA LYS A 54 -6.70 -22.37 -15.39
C LYS A 54 -7.64 -22.99 -14.37
N GLU A 55 -8.16 -24.16 -14.68
CA GLU A 55 -8.93 -24.99 -13.73
C GLU A 55 -8.05 -25.40 -12.54
N GLU A 56 -6.72 -25.40 -12.71
CA GLU A 56 -5.71 -25.65 -11.69
C GLU A 56 -4.82 -24.39 -11.55
N GLY A 57 -5.22 -23.46 -10.71
CA GLY A 57 -4.45 -22.27 -10.34
C GLY A 57 -4.03 -22.30 -8.88
N TYR A 58 -2.88 -21.74 -8.56
CA TYR A 58 -2.55 -21.39 -7.20
C TYR A 58 -3.54 -20.33 -6.72
N GLY A 59 -4.24 -20.60 -5.61
CA GLY A 59 -5.23 -19.70 -5.03
C GLY A 59 -5.37 -19.94 -3.54
N LEU A 60 -5.88 -18.94 -2.82
CA LEU A 60 -6.16 -19.05 -1.40
C LEU A 60 -7.52 -19.71 -1.20
N ASP A 61 -7.56 -20.90 -0.61
CA ASP A 61 -8.78 -21.49 -0.10
C ASP A 61 -8.73 -21.64 1.42
N PHE A 62 -9.83 -21.32 2.09
CA PHE A 62 -9.95 -21.43 3.54
C PHE A 62 -11.41 -21.66 3.95
N VAL A 63 -11.59 -22.27 5.12
CA VAL A 63 -12.91 -22.53 5.67
C VAL A 63 -13.60 -21.19 6.00
N GLY A 64 -14.82 -21.01 5.49
CA GLY A 64 -15.60 -19.77 5.66
C GLY A 64 -15.45 -18.76 4.52
N LYS A 65 -14.61 -18.98 3.51
CA LYS A 65 -14.38 -18.04 2.40
C LYS A 65 -15.68 -17.62 1.69
N LYS A 66 -16.57 -18.57 1.36
CA LYS A 66 -17.86 -18.26 0.72
C LYS A 66 -18.77 -17.40 1.60
N ILE A 67 -18.77 -17.65 2.92
CA ILE A 67 -19.53 -16.85 3.89
C ILE A 67 -18.98 -15.42 3.93
N ALA A 68 -17.65 -15.28 4.05
CA ALA A 68 -16.98 -13.99 4.06
C ALA A 68 -17.26 -13.17 2.78
N LEU A 69 -17.21 -13.83 1.62
CA LEU A 69 -17.56 -13.22 0.34
C LEU A 69 -19.01 -12.70 0.33
N ASN A 70 -19.96 -13.54 0.78
CA ASN A 70 -21.37 -13.15 0.86
C ASN A 70 -21.59 -11.96 1.82
N GLN A 71 -20.85 -11.88 2.91
CA GLN A 71 -20.94 -10.75 3.82
C GLN A 71 -20.59 -9.41 3.15
N ALA A 72 -19.60 -9.38 2.25
CA ALA A 72 -19.26 -8.15 1.52
C ALA A 72 -20.45 -7.65 0.67
N PHE A 73 -21.24 -8.55 0.10
CA PHE A 73 -22.36 -8.23 -0.78
C PHE A 73 -23.72 -8.15 -0.08
N LYS A 74 -23.82 -8.57 1.20
CA LYS A 74 -25.06 -8.47 1.97
C LYS A 74 -25.49 -7.02 2.07
N LYS A 75 -26.78 -6.74 1.74
CA LYS A 75 -27.36 -5.40 1.82
C LYS A 75 -27.23 -4.87 3.25
N ASN A 76 -26.74 -3.63 3.37
CA ASN A 76 -26.70 -2.90 4.64
C ASN A 76 -27.85 -1.90 4.67
N ASN A 77 -28.70 -1.98 5.69
CA ASN A 77 -29.82 -1.05 5.91
C ASN A 77 -29.48 0.05 6.92
N LYS A 78 -28.23 0.07 7.44
CA LYS A 78 -27.77 1.10 8.36
C LYS A 78 -27.47 2.38 7.62
N ILE A 79 -27.61 3.51 8.32
CA ILE A 79 -27.31 4.85 7.84
C ILE A 79 -26.37 5.57 8.81
N LEU A 80 -25.57 6.50 8.29
CA LEU A 80 -24.81 7.41 9.14
C LEU A 80 -25.73 8.48 9.71
N LYS A 81 -25.61 8.74 11.01
CA LYS A 81 -26.28 9.84 11.70
C LYS A 81 -25.25 10.82 12.21
N PRO A 82 -25.36 12.13 11.93
CA PRO A 82 -24.51 13.13 12.57
C PRO A 82 -24.65 13.06 14.10
N LEU A 83 -23.53 13.03 14.81
CA LEU A 83 -23.51 13.08 16.29
C LEU A 83 -23.32 14.51 16.79
N ASN A 84 -22.71 15.37 15.97
CA ASN A 84 -22.45 16.76 16.27
C ASN A 84 -22.47 17.60 14.98
N GLU A 85 -22.68 18.88 15.11
CA GLU A 85 -22.45 19.83 14.03
C GLU A 85 -20.96 20.20 14.02
N SER A 86 -20.33 20.15 12.83
CA SER A 86 -18.93 20.49 12.65
C SER A 86 -18.70 21.12 11.29
N THR A 87 -17.82 22.11 11.25
CA THR A 87 -17.31 22.70 10.00
C THR A 87 -16.11 21.94 9.46
N SER A 88 -15.60 20.94 10.17
CA SER A 88 -14.49 20.11 9.75
C SER A 88 -14.83 19.29 8.51
N LYS A 89 -13.89 19.19 7.58
CA LYS A 89 -13.98 18.27 6.43
C LYS A 89 -13.56 16.84 6.78
N HIS A 90 -12.98 16.63 7.99
CA HIS A 90 -12.61 15.31 8.48
C HIS A 90 -13.82 14.62 9.12
N ILE A 91 -13.97 13.33 8.86
CA ILE A 91 -15.12 12.54 9.32
C ILE A 91 -14.61 11.41 10.22
N LEU A 92 -15.16 11.32 11.44
CA LEU A 92 -15.00 10.19 12.33
C LEU A 92 -16.30 9.39 12.38
N ILE A 93 -16.25 8.10 12.00
CA ILE A 93 -17.42 7.21 12.03
C ILE A 93 -17.30 6.27 13.22
N LYS A 94 -18.30 6.28 14.11
CA LYS A 94 -18.40 5.36 15.24
C LYS A 94 -19.34 4.22 14.89
N GLY A 95 -18.83 2.98 14.87
CA GLY A 95 -19.62 1.79 14.58
C GLY A 95 -18.76 0.64 14.06
N ASP A 96 -19.40 -0.43 13.60
CA ASP A 96 -18.72 -1.55 12.94
C ASP A 96 -18.12 -1.11 11.60
N ASN A 97 -16.87 -1.47 11.34
CA ASN A 97 -16.15 -1.01 10.16
C ASN A 97 -16.62 -1.67 8.86
N LEU A 98 -17.14 -2.91 8.89
CA LEU A 98 -17.70 -3.56 7.70
C LEU A 98 -18.97 -2.83 7.24
N ASP A 99 -19.84 -2.44 8.20
CA ASP A 99 -21.03 -1.64 7.91
C ASP A 99 -20.65 -0.24 7.40
N ALA A 100 -19.67 0.41 8.02
CA ALA A 100 -19.16 1.70 7.58
C ALA A 100 -18.63 1.64 6.14
N LEU A 101 -17.83 0.64 5.79
CA LEU A 101 -17.31 0.44 4.44
C LEU A 101 -18.42 0.26 3.39
N LYS A 102 -19.47 -0.50 3.72
CA LYS A 102 -20.65 -0.66 2.84
C LYS A 102 -21.38 0.64 2.57
N ILE A 103 -21.50 1.50 3.60
CA ILE A 103 -22.13 2.81 3.46
C ILE A 103 -21.22 3.75 2.65
N LEU A 104 -19.94 3.80 2.98
CA LEU A 104 -18.96 4.63 2.26
C LEU A 104 -18.86 4.27 0.78
N LYS A 105 -18.99 3.00 0.41
CA LYS A 105 -18.99 2.57 -1.00
C LYS A 105 -20.00 3.33 -1.86
N GLN A 106 -21.15 3.73 -1.31
CA GLN A 106 -22.19 4.44 -2.08
C GLN A 106 -21.72 5.83 -2.55
N SER A 107 -20.90 6.52 -1.77
CA SER A 107 -20.47 7.91 -2.04
C SER A 107 -18.97 8.07 -2.32
N TYR A 108 -18.15 7.13 -1.89
CA TYR A 108 -16.69 7.21 -1.95
C TYR A 108 -16.05 6.13 -2.84
N SER A 109 -16.84 5.38 -3.64
CA SER A 109 -16.28 4.44 -4.63
C SER A 109 -15.29 5.17 -5.54
N GLU A 110 -14.08 4.60 -5.69
CA GLU A 110 -12.97 5.12 -6.49
C GLU A 110 -12.51 6.56 -6.15
N LYS A 111 -12.68 6.98 -4.88
CA LYS A 111 -12.31 8.33 -4.42
C LYS A 111 -11.17 8.36 -3.40
N ILE A 112 -10.85 7.23 -2.78
CA ILE A 112 -9.83 7.17 -1.73
C ILE A 112 -8.45 6.99 -2.36
N LYS A 113 -7.54 7.90 -2.05
CA LYS A 113 -6.15 7.84 -2.54
C LYS A 113 -5.30 6.88 -1.72
N MET A 114 -5.43 6.92 -0.41
CA MET A 114 -4.67 6.09 0.51
C MET A 114 -5.58 5.46 1.55
N ILE A 115 -5.43 4.17 1.74
CA ILE A 115 -6.00 3.45 2.88
C ILE A 115 -4.82 3.00 3.74
N TYR A 116 -4.91 3.23 5.05
CA TYR A 116 -4.03 2.60 6.04
C TYR A 116 -4.89 1.81 7.02
N ILE A 117 -4.42 0.63 7.39
CA ILE A 117 -5.06 -0.17 8.44
C ILE A 117 -4.04 -0.89 9.31
N ASP A 118 -4.41 -1.01 10.59
CA ASP A 118 -3.70 -1.77 11.60
C ASP A 118 -4.68 -2.79 12.21
N PRO A 119 -4.97 -3.91 11.50
CA PRO A 119 -5.94 -4.89 11.94
C PRO A 119 -5.40 -5.70 13.13
N PRO A 120 -6.24 -6.46 13.86
CA PRO A 120 -5.76 -7.41 14.85
C PRO A 120 -4.77 -8.40 14.23
N TYR A 121 -3.66 -8.70 14.94
CA TYR A 121 -2.58 -9.55 14.42
C TYR A 121 -2.79 -11.05 14.68
N ASN A 122 -3.94 -11.42 15.25
CA ASN A 122 -4.29 -12.80 15.61
C ASN A 122 -3.30 -13.42 16.62
N THR A 123 -2.75 -12.62 17.50
CA THR A 123 -1.82 -13.06 18.55
C THR A 123 -2.57 -13.77 19.69
N LYS A 124 -1.87 -14.53 20.52
CA LYS A 124 -2.47 -15.20 21.69
C LYS A 124 -3.06 -14.22 22.72
N ASN A 125 -2.61 -12.96 22.68
CA ASN A 125 -3.02 -11.90 23.62
C ASN A 125 -4.15 -11.02 23.06
N ASP A 126 -4.52 -11.19 21.80
CA ASP A 126 -5.66 -10.47 21.24
C ASP A 126 -6.95 -11.02 21.84
N SER A 127 -7.60 -10.22 22.67
CA SER A 127 -8.95 -10.49 23.16
C SER A 127 -10.02 -10.32 22.07
N PHE A 128 -9.58 -10.23 20.83
CA PHE A 128 -10.44 -10.04 19.68
C PHE A 128 -11.22 -11.32 19.41
N ILE A 129 -12.48 -11.29 19.74
CA ILE A 129 -13.46 -12.30 19.34
C ILE A 129 -14.01 -11.82 18.00
N TYR A 130 -13.86 -12.63 16.95
CA TYR A 130 -14.46 -12.37 15.65
C TYR A 130 -15.99 -12.47 15.76
N SER A 131 -16.61 -11.42 16.32
CA SER A 131 -18.05 -11.35 16.57
C SER A 131 -18.83 -10.80 15.37
N ASP A 132 -18.29 -10.92 14.16
CA ASP A 132 -19.12 -10.70 12.97
C ASP A 132 -20.27 -11.70 13.05
N ASP A 133 -21.46 -11.16 13.00
CA ASP A 133 -22.71 -11.86 13.26
C ASP A 133 -22.92 -13.02 12.25
N PHE A 134 -22.35 -14.19 12.56
CA PHE A 134 -22.64 -15.45 11.90
C PHE A 134 -23.96 -16.05 12.41
N SER A 135 -24.77 -15.27 13.13
CA SER A 135 -26.03 -15.64 13.76
C SER A 135 -27.23 -15.78 12.78
N GLN A 136 -26.97 -15.86 11.48
CA GLN A 136 -28.02 -16.38 10.59
C GLN A 136 -28.38 -17.79 11.02
N SER A 137 -29.67 -18.12 11.00
CA SER A 137 -30.08 -19.46 11.35
C SER A 137 -29.24 -20.47 10.55
N ASN A 138 -28.67 -21.46 11.23
CA ASN A 138 -27.87 -22.52 10.61
C ASN A 138 -28.48 -23.06 9.32
N GLU A 139 -29.83 -23.06 9.25
CA GLU A 139 -30.60 -23.53 8.10
C GLU A 139 -30.50 -22.58 6.87
N GLU A 140 -30.48 -21.26 7.05
CA GLU A 140 -30.31 -20.32 5.93
C GLU A 140 -28.92 -20.38 5.36
N VAL A 141 -27.91 -20.52 6.23
CA VAL A 141 -26.50 -20.67 5.83
C VAL A 141 -26.27 -21.96 5.08
N LEU A 142 -26.85 -23.10 5.53
CA LEU A 142 -26.78 -24.38 4.87
C LEU A 142 -27.42 -24.35 3.48
N LYS A 143 -28.60 -23.75 3.33
CA LYS A 143 -29.27 -23.59 2.03
C LYS A 143 -28.53 -22.69 1.05
N THR A 144 -27.89 -21.63 1.55
CA THR A 144 -27.19 -20.64 0.70
C THR A 144 -25.81 -21.14 0.23
N LEU A 145 -25.16 -22.02 1.01
CA LEU A 145 -23.76 -22.40 0.81
C LEU A 145 -23.56 -23.86 0.38
N ASP A 146 -24.61 -24.65 0.37
CA ASP A 146 -24.53 -26.08 0.09
C ASP A 146 -23.54 -26.83 1.02
N TYR A 147 -23.54 -26.46 2.29
CA TYR A 147 -22.66 -27.04 3.32
C TYR A 147 -23.42 -28.07 4.16
N SER A 148 -22.77 -29.18 4.49
CA SER A 148 -23.28 -30.12 5.48
C SER A 148 -23.30 -29.50 6.89
N LYS A 149 -24.20 -30.01 7.76
CA LYS A 149 -24.29 -29.55 9.16
C LYS A 149 -22.93 -29.68 9.90
N GLU A 150 -22.20 -30.77 9.68
CA GLU A 150 -20.88 -31.01 10.28
C GLU A 150 -19.86 -29.98 9.83
N LYS A 151 -19.92 -29.54 8.57
CA LYS A 151 -19.03 -28.51 8.04
C LYS A 151 -19.36 -27.15 8.63
N LEU A 152 -20.64 -26.86 8.92
CA LEU A 152 -21.06 -25.65 9.58
C LEU A 152 -20.65 -25.63 11.06
N ASP A 153 -20.86 -26.75 11.78
CA ASP A 153 -20.43 -26.88 13.17
C ASP A 153 -18.90 -26.76 13.28
N TYR A 154 -18.17 -27.33 12.33
CA TYR A 154 -16.70 -27.16 12.23
C TYR A 154 -16.32 -25.70 12.03
N ILE A 155 -16.99 -24.96 11.13
CA ILE A 155 -16.78 -23.54 10.89
C ILE A 155 -17.07 -22.73 12.17
N THR A 156 -18.20 -22.97 12.81
CA THR A 156 -18.61 -22.29 14.05
C THR A 156 -17.61 -22.53 15.19
N ASN A 157 -17.08 -23.75 15.31
CA ASN A 157 -16.05 -24.08 16.26
C ASN A 157 -14.70 -23.43 15.92
N LEU A 158 -14.39 -23.24 14.63
CA LEU A 158 -13.15 -22.56 14.19
C LEU A 158 -13.18 -21.06 14.50
N PHE A 159 -14.33 -20.39 14.44
CA PHE A 159 -14.45 -18.98 14.82
C PHE A 159 -14.27 -18.74 16.31
N GLY A 160 -14.47 -19.75 17.15
CA GLY A 160 -14.14 -19.70 18.58
C GLY A 160 -12.65 -19.92 18.89
N SER A 161 -11.85 -20.38 17.93
CA SER A 161 -10.40 -20.56 18.04
C SER A 161 -9.62 -19.51 17.25
N LYS A 162 -8.46 -19.12 17.76
CA LYS A 162 -7.53 -18.22 17.06
C LYS A 162 -6.88 -18.95 15.88
N CYS A 163 -7.58 -19.08 14.77
CA CYS A 163 -7.08 -19.74 13.58
C CYS A 163 -7.04 -18.80 12.39
N HIS A 164 -6.14 -19.07 11.45
CA HIS A 164 -5.98 -18.28 10.23
C HIS A 164 -7.28 -18.14 9.43
N SER A 165 -8.09 -19.21 9.34
CA SER A 165 -9.37 -19.17 8.60
C SER A 165 -10.38 -18.18 9.20
N GLY A 166 -10.45 -18.05 10.53
CA GLY A 166 -11.30 -17.07 11.20
C GLY A 166 -10.83 -15.63 10.89
N TRP A 167 -9.55 -15.39 11.02
CA TRP A 167 -8.95 -14.09 10.70
C TRP A 167 -9.13 -13.72 9.23
N LEU A 168 -8.88 -14.65 8.31
CA LEU A 168 -9.11 -14.45 6.88
C LEU A 168 -10.58 -14.14 6.57
N SER A 169 -11.52 -14.87 7.21
CA SER A 169 -12.95 -14.60 7.04
C SER A 169 -13.37 -13.22 7.52
N PHE A 170 -12.74 -12.70 8.56
CA PHE A 170 -12.94 -11.35 9.06
C PHE A 170 -12.35 -10.29 8.11
N MET A 171 -11.14 -10.50 7.59
CA MET A 171 -10.44 -9.53 6.74
C MET A 171 -10.98 -9.50 5.30
N TYR A 172 -11.39 -10.64 4.74
CA TYR A 172 -11.78 -10.77 3.34
C TYR A 172 -12.84 -9.76 2.89
N PRO A 173 -14.02 -9.65 3.54
CA PRO A 173 -15.06 -8.72 3.12
C PRO A 173 -14.64 -7.25 3.25
N ARG A 174 -13.80 -6.93 4.23
CA ARG A 174 -13.29 -5.57 4.48
C ARG A 174 -12.30 -5.13 3.41
N LEU A 175 -11.35 -5.98 3.05
CA LEU A 175 -10.38 -5.70 1.99
C LEU A 175 -11.03 -5.65 0.60
N LEU A 176 -12.04 -6.48 0.36
CA LEU A 176 -12.80 -6.45 -0.90
C LEU A 176 -13.51 -5.10 -1.09
N LEU A 177 -14.17 -4.59 -0.04
CA LEU A 177 -14.81 -3.29 -0.07
C LEU A 177 -13.79 -2.14 -0.12
N ALA A 178 -12.66 -2.27 0.56
CA ALA A 178 -11.58 -1.30 0.52
C ALA A 178 -11.02 -1.11 -0.90
N LYS A 179 -10.85 -2.21 -1.67
CA LYS A 179 -10.45 -2.15 -3.07
C LYS A 179 -11.40 -1.31 -3.92
N ASP A 180 -12.72 -1.43 -3.68
CA ASP A 180 -13.73 -0.67 -4.43
C ASP A 180 -13.69 0.83 -4.12
N LEU A 181 -13.24 1.21 -2.93
CA LEU A 181 -13.09 2.60 -2.52
C LEU A 181 -11.86 3.28 -3.11
N LEU A 182 -10.79 2.54 -3.42
CA LEU A 182 -9.55 3.08 -3.94
C LEU A 182 -9.68 3.68 -5.34
N LYS A 183 -9.07 4.85 -5.55
CA LYS A 183 -8.81 5.44 -6.87
C LYS A 183 -7.94 4.49 -7.70
N GLN A 184 -7.86 4.70 -9.02
CA GLN A 184 -7.01 3.89 -9.91
C GLN A 184 -5.52 3.99 -9.52
N ASP A 185 -5.07 5.17 -9.06
CA ASP A 185 -3.73 5.43 -8.54
C ASP A 185 -3.64 5.30 -7.00
N GLY A 186 -4.66 4.70 -6.39
CA GLY A 186 -4.78 4.52 -4.95
C GLY A 186 -4.01 3.33 -4.43
N VAL A 187 -3.60 3.41 -3.15
CA VAL A 187 -2.82 2.39 -2.45
C VAL A 187 -3.41 2.06 -1.09
N ILE A 188 -3.19 0.83 -0.65
CA ILE A 188 -3.49 0.39 0.72
C ILE A 188 -2.21 -0.06 1.39
N PHE A 189 -2.01 0.40 2.64
CA PHE A 189 -0.95 -0.03 3.53
C PHE A 189 -1.56 -0.80 4.70
N ILE A 190 -1.02 -1.96 5.02
CA ILE A 190 -1.53 -2.86 6.05
C ILE A 190 -0.38 -3.25 6.96
N SER A 191 -0.44 -2.81 8.22
CA SER A 191 0.49 -3.26 9.25
C SER A 191 0.12 -4.67 9.69
N ILE A 192 1.13 -5.54 9.85
CA ILE A 192 0.94 -6.93 10.29
C ILE A 192 2.26 -7.49 10.83
N ASP A 193 2.19 -8.43 11.75
CA ASP A 193 3.35 -9.19 12.21
C ASP A 193 3.47 -10.57 11.54
N ASP A 194 4.43 -11.38 11.98
CA ASP A 194 4.72 -12.70 11.45
C ASP A 194 3.60 -13.74 11.65
N ASN A 195 2.59 -13.47 12.52
CA ASN A 195 1.49 -14.42 12.73
C ASN A 195 0.59 -14.54 11.49
N GLU A 196 0.29 -13.43 10.81
CA GLU A 196 -0.64 -13.41 9.67
C GLU A 196 -0.06 -12.78 8.39
N ALA A 197 1.23 -12.40 8.36
CA ALA A 197 1.82 -11.75 7.17
C ALA A 197 1.71 -12.60 5.90
N ALA A 198 1.96 -13.91 5.98
CA ALA A 198 1.87 -14.81 4.84
C ALA A 198 0.42 -14.97 4.35
N GLN A 199 -0.53 -15.14 5.26
CA GLN A 199 -1.95 -15.28 4.97
C GLN A 199 -2.52 -13.99 4.38
N LEU A 200 -2.13 -12.84 4.93
CA LEU A 200 -2.52 -11.53 4.42
C LEU A 200 -1.98 -11.30 3.01
N LYS A 201 -0.72 -11.67 2.75
CA LYS A 201 -0.13 -11.55 1.41
C LYS A 201 -0.95 -12.32 0.38
N LEU A 202 -1.28 -13.59 0.66
CA LEU A 202 -2.10 -14.43 -0.22
C LEU A 202 -3.52 -13.87 -0.41
N LEU A 203 -4.12 -13.36 0.67
CA LEU A 203 -5.45 -12.74 0.62
C LEU A 203 -5.45 -11.47 -0.26
N CYS A 204 -4.42 -10.65 -0.12
CA CYS A 204 -4.26 -9.44 -0.93
C CYS A 204 -3.93 -9.76 -2.40
N ASP A 205 -3.14 -10.80 -2.67
CA ASP A 205 -2.88 -11.27 -4.03
C ASP A 205 -4.18 -11.68 -4.74
N GLU A 206 -5.09 -12.36 -4.03
CA GLU A 206 -6.40 -12.72 -4.58
C GLU A 206 -7.28 -11.49 -4.80
N ILE A 207 -7.36 -10.58 -3.82
CA ILE A 207 -8.27 -9.43 -3.87
C ILE A 207 -7.77 -8.36 -4.83
N PHE A 208 -6.53 -7.91 -4.67
CA PHE A 208 -5.96 -6.79 -5.43
C PHE A 208 -5.33 -7.25 -6.74
N GLY A 209 -4.91 -8.50 -6.82
CA GLY A 209 -4.11 -9.09 -7.89
C GLY A 209 -2.62 -9.09 -7.53
N GLU A 210 -1.93 -10.21 -7.76
CA GLU A 210 -0.49 -10.38 -7.47
C GLU A 210 0.37 -9.31 -8.16
N GLY A 211 0.04 -8.93 -9.40
CA GLY A 211 0.73 -7.88 -10.16
C GLY A 211 0.63 -6.49 -9.53
N ASN A 212 -0.31 -6.27 -8.62
CA ASN A 212 -0.51 -5.00 -7.91
C ASN A 212 0.18 -4.92 -6.55
N PHE A 213 0.94 -5.95 -6.18
CA PHE A 213 1.84 -5.87 -5.03
C PHE A 213 2.91 -4.81 -5.27
N VAL A 214 3.05 -3.85 -4.35
CA VAL A 214 4.01 -2.74 -4.46
C VAL A 214 5.28 -3.08 -3.69
N ALA A 215 5.18 -3.30 -2.39
CA ALA A 215 6.31 -3.59 -1.52
C ALA A 215 5.90 -4.14 -0.16
N ASP A 216 6.86 -4.79 0.52
CA ASP A 216 6.87 -5.01 1.96
C ASP A 216 7.85 -4.01 2.59
N PHE A 217 7.37 -3.19 3.50
CA PHE A 217 8.23 -2.32 4.31
C PHE A 217 8.48 -2.98 5.65
N ILE A 218 9.71 -2.88 6.14
CA ILE A 218 10.12 -3.40 7.44
C ILE A 218 10.11 -2.27 8.46
N ARG A 219 9.26 -2.38 9.48
CA ARG A 219 9.21 -1.43 10.59
C ARG A 219 9.89 -2.03 11.82
N LYS A 220 10.89 -1.34 12.34
CA LYS A 220 11.50 -1.69 13.62
C LYS A 220 10.53 -1.39 14.76
N THR A 221 10.27 -2.38 15.61
CA THR A 221 9.33 -2.27 16.74
C THR A 221 10.01 -2.02 18.08
N LYS A 222 11.23 -2.57 18.26
CA LYS A 222 12.02 -2.47 19.50
C LYS A 222 13.51 -2.62 19.22
N SER A 223 14.35 -2.19 20.16
CA SER A 223 15.82 -2.39 20.12
C SER A 223 16.34 -3.30 21.26
N THR A 224 15.47 -3.67 22.20
CA THR A 224 15.88 -4.53 23.33
C THR A 224 16.17 -5.96 22.88
N THR A 225 17.21 -6.54 23.44
CA THR A 225 17.50 -7.95 23.34
C THR A 225 16.76 -8.69 24.46
N ASN A 226 15.90 -9.63 24.11
CA ASN A 226 15.23 -10.50 25.07
C ASN A 226 15.80 -11.91 24.91
N ASP A 227 15.94 -12.64 26.01
CA ASP A 227 16.24 -14.08 25.98
C ASP A 227 15.02 -14.82 25.39
N ALA A 228 15.03 -14.98 24.07
CA ALA A 228 14.00 -15.72 23.38
C ALA A 228 14.25 -17.23 23.51
N LYS A 229 13.21 -18.00 23.85
CA LYS A 229 13.29 -19.46 23.94
C LYS A 229 13.85 -20.14 22.68
N THR A 230 13.67 -19.52 21.52
CA THR A 230 14.11 -20.00 20.21
C THR A 230 15.47 -19.43 19.78
N GLY A 231 16.10 -18.55 20.59
CA GLY A 231 17.33 -17.84 20.21
C GLY A 231 17.14 -16.73 19.17
N VAL A 232 15.92 -16.49 18.69
CA VAL A 232 15.61 -15.42 17.74
C VAL A 232 14.79 -14.33 18.45
N ASN A 233 15.28 -13.08 18.40
CA ASN A 233 14.58 -11.91 18.94
C ASN A 233 13.93 -11.13 17.79
N TYR A 234 12.63 -11.28 17.62
CA TYR A 234 11.86 -10.49 16.65
C TYR A 234 11.85 -9.02 17.04
N GLN A 235 12.36 -8.16 16.16
CA GLN A 235 12.48 -6.71 16.38
C GLN A 235 11.74 -5.88 15.33
N HIS A 236 10.96 -6.52 14.48
CA HIS A 236 10.25 -5.85 13.39
C HIS A 236 8.84 -6.40 13.19
N GLU A 237 8.07 -5.66 12.45
CA GLU A 237 6.81 -6.05 11.83
C GLU A 237 6.81 -5.61 10.36
N PHE A 238 5.80 -6.02 9.62
CA PHE A 238 5.65 -5.73 8.20
C PHE A 238 4.61 -4.63 7.99
N LEU A 239 4.82 -3.85 6.93
CA LEU A 239 3.83 -2.97 6.36
C LEU A 239 3.67 -3.36 4.88
N LEU A 240 2.63 -4.13 4.57
CA LEU A 240 2.33 -4.54 3.21
C LEU A 240 1.69 -3.39 2.44
N CYS A 241 2.12 -3.19 1.20
CA CYS A 241 1.56 -2.19 0.29
C CYS A 241 1.05 -2.83 -1.00
N TYR A 242 -0.22 -2.59 -1.30
CA TYR A 242 -0.86 -2.95 -2.56
C TYR A 242 -1.45 -1.72 -3.24
N ALA A 243 -1.46 -1.76 -4.56
CA ALA A 243 -2.10 -0.74 -5.39
C ALA A 243 -3.47 -1.20 -5.89
N LYS A 244 -4.36 -0.28 -6.23
CA LYS A 244 -5.53 -0.57 -7.08
C LYS A 244 -5.07 -0.97 -8.48
N ASN A 245 -4.16 -0.17 -9.07
CA ASN A 245 -3.43 -0.47 -10.28
C ASN A 245 -2.00 0.09 -10.15
N LYS A 246 -1.01 -0.81 -10.08
CA LYS A 246 0.40 -0.48 -9.84
C LYS A 246 1.01 0.42 -10.92
N GLU A 247 0.52 0.36 -12.15
CA GLU A 247 1.03 1.16 -13.25
C GLU A 247 0.83 2.68 -13.05
N PHE A 248 -0.20 3.06 -12.27
CA PHE A 248 -0.52 4.46 -11.97
C PHE A 248 0.07 4.96 -10.65
N VAL A 249 0.68 4.08 -9.86
CA VAL A 249 1.17 4.43 -8.54
C VAL A 249 2.55 5.06 -8.59
N ASN A 250 2.71 6.17 -7.87
CA ASN A 250 3.99 6.84 -7.69
C ASN A 250 4.15 7.22 -6.21
N LEU A 251 4.98 6.47 -5.48
CA LEU A 251 5.27 6.69 -4.07
C LEU A 251 6.53 7.55 -3.91
N LEU A 252 6.45 8.79 -4.31
CA LEU A 252 7.53 9.76 -4.18
C LEU A 252 7.14 10.85 -3.18
N GLY A 253 7.87 10.97 -2.08
CA GLY A 253 7.57 11.96 -1.06
C GLY A 253 8.80 12.64 -0.49
N GLY A 254 8.61 13.85 0.03
CA GLY A 254 9.69 14.67 0.56
C GLY A 254 10.70 15.12 -0.49
N GLU A 255 11.46 16.16 -0.18
CA GLU A 255 12.49 16.69 -1.08
C GLU A 255 13.83 16.01 -0.82
N LYS A 256 14.59 15.73 -1.88
CA LYS A 256 15.98 15.29 -1.78
C LYS A 256 16.82 16.43 -1.21
N ASN A 257 17.83 16.10 -0.39
CA ASN A 257 18.84 17.08 -0.04
C ASN A 257 19.72 17.34 -1.27
N LEU A 258 19.62 18.54 -1.82
CA LEU A 258 20.35 18.97 -3.00
C LEU A 258 21.55 19.89 -2.66
N GLU A 259 21.88 20.08 -1.38
CA GLU A 259 23.00 20.95 -0.92
C GLU A 259 24.36 20.53 -1.46
N ASN A 260 24.52 19.23 -1.80
CA ASN A 260 25.73 18.70 -2.40
C ASN A 260 25.88 19.05 -3.89
N TYR A 261 24.81 19.54 -4.53
CA TYR A 261 24.89 20.04 -5.90
C TYR A 261 25.38 21.47 -5.90
N LYS A 262 26.64 21.68 -6.33
CA LYS A 262 27.31 22.98 -6.40
C LYS A 262 27.92 23.15 -7.77
N ASN A 263 28.27 24.39 -8.12
CA ASN A 263 28.97 24.70 -9.37
C ASN A 263 30.29 25.44 -9.05
N PRO A 264 31.30 24.78 -8.43
CA PRO A 264 32.52 25.41 -8.01
C PRO A 264 33.44 25.80 -9.16
N ASP A 265 33.29 25.19 -10.32
CA ASP A 265 34.11 25.38 -11.52
C ASP A 265 33.41 26.17 -12.63
N ASN A 266 32.26 26.81 -12.32
CA ASN A 266 31.43 27.55 -13.27
C ASN A 266 31.08 26.72 -14.52
N ASP A 267 30.79 25.42 -14.33
CA ASP A 267 30.39 24.51 -15.41
C ASP A 267 29.15 25.05 -16.11
N PRO A 268 29.15 25.16 -17.48
CA PRO A 268 28.01 25.67 -18.23
C PRO A 268 26.79 24.77 -18.11
N ASN A 269 26.95 23.49 -17.71
CA ASN A 269 25.85 22.56 -17.46
C ASN A 269 25.14 22.77 -16.11
N GLY A 270 25.67 23.67 -15.26
CA GLY A 270 25.07 24.03 -13.97
C GLY A 270 25.65 23.23 -12.80
N ALA A 271 24.89 23.21 -11.71
CA ALA A 271 25.30 22.54 -10.46
C ALA A 271 25.39 21.01 -10.64
N TRP A 272 26.41 20.43 -10.02
CA TRP A 272 26.71 19.01 -10.06
C TRP A 272 27.18 18.45 -8.72
N THR A 273 27.16 17.13 -8.59
CA THR A 273 27.80 16.37 -7.49
C THR A 273 28.69 15.29 -8.05
N SER A 274 29.72 14.88 -7.30
CA SER A 274 30.61 13.78 -7.71
C SER A 274 29.88 12.45 -7.63
N GLY A 275 29.84 11.73 -8.73
CA GLY A 275 29.24 10.41 -8.86
C GLY A 275 30.27 9.27 -8.78
N ASN A 276 29.79 8.04 -8.57
CA ASN A 276 30.60 6.85 -8.69
C ASN A 276 30.66 6.40 -10.15
N PRO A 277 31.83 6.45 -10.82
CA PRO A 277 31.96 6.07 -12.23
C PRO A 277 32.08 4.55 -12.44
N THR A 278 31.97 3.73 -11.37
CA THR A 278 32.11 2.28 -11.45
C THR A 278 30.86 1.57 -10.95
N LYS A 279 30.59 0.39 -11.53
CA LYS A 279 29.53 -0.53 -11.11
C LYS A 279 30.10 -1.89 -10.71
N PRO A 280 29.43 -2.68 -9.85
CA PRO A 280 29.82 -4.04 -9.52
C PRO A 280 29.82 -4.95 -10.76
N GLY A 281 30.68 -5.98 -10.72
CA GLY A 281 30.82 -6.98 -11.77
C GLY A 281 31.85 -6.61 -12.84
N TYR A 282 32.46 -7.64 -13.42
CA TYR A 282 33.44 -7.50 -14.49
C TYR A 282 32.76 -7.54 -15.85
N ALA A 283 32.96 -6.50 -16.65
CA ALA A 283 32.53 -6.44 -18.04
C ALA A 283 33.70 -6.03 -18.91
N LYS A 284 34.19 -6.93 -19.79
CA LYS A 284 35.38 -6.73 -20.61
C LYS A 284 35.38 -5.41 -21.39
N ILE A 285 34.22 -5.01 -21.97
CA ILE A 285 34.07 -3.78 -22.77
C ILE A 285 34.07 -2.49 -21.92
N GLN A 286 33.99 -2.63 -20.60
CA GLN A 286 33.95 -1.54 -19.61
C GLN A 286 35.12 -1.61 -18.63
N ASN A 287 36.13 -2.43 -18.96
CA ASN A 287 37.34 -2.60 -18.16
C ASN A 287 38.55 -2.26 -19.04
N PHE A 288 38.87 -0.99 -19.11
CA PHE A 288 39.95 -0.42 -19.90
C PHE A 288 40.65 0.71 -19.14
N PRO A 289 41.93 1.03 -19.44
CA PRO A 289 42.64 2.12 -18.78
C PRO A 289 42.14 3.48 -19.23
N LEU A 290 42.03 4.40 -18.27
CA LEU A 290 41.85 5.83 -18.50
C LEU A 290 43.18 6.54 -18.28
N THR A 291 43.63 7.29 -19.25
CA THR A 291 44.87 8.08 -19.18
C THR A 291 44.52 9.56 -18.98
N ASN A 292 44.98 10.16 -17.92
CA ASN A 292 44.86 11.61 -17.71
C ASN A 292 45.70 12.38 -18.73
N PRO A 293 45.11 13.25 -19.57
CA PRO A 293 45.83 13.97 -20.58
C PRO A 293 46.88 14.95 -20.04
N TYR A 294 46.72 15.43 -18.81
CA TYR A 294 47.59 16.42 -18.18
C TYR A 294 48.74 15.77 -17.40
N THR A 295 48.44 14.80 -16.52
CA THR A 295 49.42 14.18 -15.62
C THR A 295 50.04 12.89 -16.15
N LYS A 296 49.46 12.31 -17.23
CA LYS A 296 49.80 10.98 -17.83
C LYS A 296 49.55 9.81 -16.90
N ALA A 297 48.94 10.04 -15.72
CA ALA A 297 48.56 8.97 -14.81
C ALA A 297 47.45 8.07 -15.45
N ILE A 298 47.53 6.79 -15.15
CA ILE A 298 46.59 5.75 -15.68
C ILE A 298 45.79 5.20 -14.54
N GLU A 299 44.46 5.12 -14.72
CA GLU A 299 43.55 4.52 -13.76
C GLU A 299 42.72 3.42 -14.42
N TYR A 300 42.58 2.30 -13.72
CA TYR A 300 41.69 1.18 -14.05
C TYR A 300 40.49 1.16 -13.08
N PRO A 301 39.36 0.53 -13.47
CA PRO A 301 38.33 0.26 -12.46
C PRO A 301 38.91 -0.64 -11.37
N PRO A 302 38.49 -0.47 -10.10
CA PRO A 302 38.89 -1.34 -9.02
C PRO A 302 38.57 -2.82 -9.32
N GLU A 303 39.31 -3.74 -8.72
CA GLU A 303 39.09 -5.16 -8.86
C GLU A 303 37.63 -5.54 -8.57
N GLY A 304 37.05 -6.43 -9.38
CA GLY A 304 35.63 -6.82 -9.29
C GLY A 304 34.61 -5.77 -9.73
N ARG A 305 35.08 -4.63 -10.29
CA ARG A 305 34.24 -3.53 -10.81
C ARG A 305 34.55 -3.22 -12.26
N SER A 306 33.65 -2.49 -12.91
CA SER A 306 33.80 -1.98 -14.26
C SER A 306 33.36 -0.52 -14.33
N TRP A 307 33.82 0.24 -15.33
CA TRP A 307 33.30 1.57 -15.60
C TRP A 307 31.81 1.55 -15.93
N VAL A 308 31.09 2.64 -15.65
CA VAL A 308 29.67 2.80 -16.07
C VAL A 308 29.56 3.15 -17.56
N PHE A 309 30.65 3.46 -18.22
CA PHE A 309 30.77 3.79 -19.65
C PHE A 309 31.68 2.78 -20.38
N THR A 310 31.64 2.79 -21.68
CA THR A 310 32.51 1.98 -22.57
C THR A 310 33.55 2.87 -23.21
N GLU A 311 34.60 2.28 -23.79
CA GLU A 311 35.61 3.01 -24.56
C GLU A 311 35.00 3.84 -25.70
N LYS A 312 33.91 3.35 -26.29
CA LYS A 312 33.18 4.05 -27.37
C LYS A 312 32.38 5.26 -26.84
N THR A 313 31.88 5.20 -25.61
CA THR A 313 31.00 6.24 -25.05
C THR A 313 31.74 7.27 -24.20
N ILE A 314 32.97 6.98 -23.79
CA ILE A 314 33.73 7.88 -22.88
C ILE A 314 33.96 9.25 -23.51
N GLN A 315 34.21 9.33 -24.81
CA GLN A 315 34.45 10.62 -25.46
C GLN A 315 33.23 11.53 -25.38
N ASN A 316 32.01 10.96 -25.42
CA ASN A 316 30.79 11.74 -25.25
C ASN A 316 30.70 12.28 -23.80
N PHE A 317 31.05 11.44 -22.79
CA PHE A 317 31.09 11.90 -21.41
C PHE A 317 32.10 13.03 -21.15
N ILE A 318 33.23 12.99 -21.85
CA ILE A 318 34.24 14.08 -21.78
C ILE A 318 33.69 15.33 -22.48
N ASN A 319 33.13 15.19 -23.69
CA ASN A 319 32.59 16.31 -24.46
C ASN A 319 31.40 16.98 -23.78
N GLU A 320 30.57 16.21 -23.10
CA GLU A 320 29.45 16.70 -22.27
C GLU A 320 29.89 17.28 -20.92
N GLY A 321 31.18 17.25 -20.59
CA GLY A 321 31.71 17.70 -19.30
C GLY A 321 31.42 16.77 -18.13
N ARG A 322 30.78 15.58 -18.37
CA ARG A 322 30.46 14.61 -17.31
C ARG A 322 31.67 13.93 -16.72
N LEU A 323 32.72 13.76 -17.51
CA LEU A 323 34.02 13.26 -17.08
C LEU A 323 35.06 14.33 -17.30
N ALA A 324 35.57 14.92 -16.20
CA ALA A 324 36.55 15.98 -16.22
C ALA A 324 37.85 15.49 -15.60
N PHE A 325 38.95 15.46 -16.39
CA PHE A 325 40.28 15.10 -15.88
C PHE A 325 40.84 16.22 -14.99
N LYS A 326 41.40 15.81 -13.84
CA LYS A 326 42.09 16.76 -12.93
C LYS A 326 43.44 17.17 -13.49
N LYS A 327 43.76 18.45 -13.41
CA LYS A 327 45.09 18.96 -13.80
C LYS A 327 46.18 18.54 -12.81
N GLU A 328 45.81 18.39 -11.54
CA GLU A 328 46.64 17.92 -10.45
C GLU A 328 45.84 16.96 -9.56
N HIS A 329 46.48 15.95 -9.06
CA HIS A 329 45.90 14.97 -8.13
C HIS A 329 47.01 14.26 -7.35
N LYS A 330 46.70 13.78 -6.15
CA LYS A 330 47.60 12.92 -5.36
C LYS A 330 47.64 11.52 -5.92
N GLU A 331 48.62 10.69 -5.53
CA GLU A 331 48.76 9.30 -5.98
C GLU A 331 47.57 8.40 -5.63
N ASP A 332 46.92 8.67 -4.48
CA ASP A 332 45.78 7.95 -3.95
C ASP A 332 44.43 8.49 -4.42
N GLU A 333 44.43 9.61 -5.15
CA GLU A 333 43.23 10.25 -5.66
C GLU A 333 42.86 9.77 -7.09
N ARG A 334 41.58 9.72 -7.37
CA ARG A 334 41.07 9.49 -8.71
C ARG A 334 41.54 10.59 -9.67
N ILE A 335 41.98 10.21 -10.87
CA ILE A 335 42.54 11.12 -11.86
C ILE A 335 41.52 12.02 -12.57
N PHE A 336 40.22 11.77 -12.35
CA PHE A 336 39.13 12.54 -12.93
C PHE A 336 37.98 12.70 -11.95
N ILE A 337 37.04 13.60 -12.28
CA ILE A 337 35.76 13.81 -11.61
C ILE A 337 34.66 13.29 -12.55
N TYR A 338 33.76 12.45 -12.02
CA TYR A 338 32.56 12.05 -12.74
C TYR A 338 31.37 12.85 -12.19
N LYS A 339 30.81 13.75 -13.02
CA LYS A 339 29.79 14.72 -12.62
C LYS A 339 28.39 14.18 -12.87
N HIS A 340 27.54 14.27 -11.84
CA HIS A 340 26.10 14.10 -11.93
C HIS A 340 25.47 15.48 -11.83
N TYR A 341 24.84 15.95 -12.90
CA TYR A 341 24.25 17.28 -12.95
C TYR A 341 22.86 17.32 -12.32
N LEU A 342 22.55 18.40 -11.62
CA LEU A 342 21.24 18.65 -11.03
C LEU A 342 20.13 18.62 -12.10
N LYS A 343 20.39 19.19 -13.28
CA LYS A 343 19.45 19.21 -14.41
C LYS A 343 19.03 17.82 -14.94
N ASP A 344 19.83 16.78 -14.66
CA ASP A 344 19.56 15.41 -15.11
C ASP A 344 18.73 14.60 -14.14
N LEU A 345 18.42 15.16 -12.97
CA LEU A 345 17.53 14.48 -12.01
C LEU A 345 16.14 14.33 -12.61
N LYS A 346 15.65 13.10 -12.68
CA LYS A 346 14.28 12.82 -13.13
C LYS A 346 13.23 13.36 -12.15
N THR A 347 13.57 13.49 -10.87
CA THR A 347 12.72 14.03 -9.82
C THR A 347 13.56 14.54 -8.66
N THR A 348 13.13 15.61 -8.02
CA THR A 348 13.69 16.12 -6.76
C THR A 348 13.14 15.43 -5.53
N LYS A 349 12.06 14.64 -5.69
CA LYS A 349 11.43 13.90 -4.59
C LYS A 349 12.19 12.60 -4.28
N LYS A 350 12.14 12.18 -3.02
CA LYS A 350 12.73 10.93 -2.53
C LYS A 350 11.86 9.73 -2.91
N THR A 351 12.49 8.59 -3.13
CA THR A 351 11.83 7.29 -3.20
C THR A 351 11.40 6.83 -1.81
N PHE A 352 10.42 5.93 -1.76
CA PHE A 352 9.95 5.31 -0.53
C PHE A 352 10.72 3.99 -0.32
N ASP A 353 11.79 4.04 0.44
CA ASP A 353 12.68 2.88 0.63
C ASP A 353 12.05 1.86 1.59
N SER A 354 12.13 0.57 1.26
CA SER A 354 11.49 -0.51 2.04
C SER A 354 12.02 -0.66 3.47
N LEU A 355 13.19 -0.10 3.77
CA LEU A 355 13.80 -0.07 5.11
C LEU A 355 13.72 1.29 5.79
N ILE A 356 12.94 2.24 5.25
CA ILE A 356 12.86 3.61 5.81
C ILE A 356 12.39 3.62 7.28
N PHE A 357 11.60 2.62 7.68
CA PHE A 357 11.08 2.47 9.03
C PHE A 357 11.98 1.67 9.98
N SER A 358 13.24 1.42 9.60
CA SER A 358 14.22 0.75 10.47
C SER A 358 14.85 1.67 11.52
N ASP A 359 14.58 2.97 11.48
CA ASP A 359 15.05 3.93 12.47
C ASP A 359 14.31 3.81 13.80
N ASN A 360 14.98 4.19 14.88
CA ASN A 360 14.47 4.11 16.24
C ASN A 360 13.27 5.05 16.50
N CYS A 361 13.12 6.12 15.73
CA CYS A 361 11.98 7.05 15.84
C CYS A 361 10.63 6.36 15.51
N TYR A 362 10.65 5.24 14.79
CA TYR A 362 9.44 4.50 14.43
C TYR A 362 9.08 3.35 15.38
N MET A 363 9.85 3.15 16.48
CA MET A 363 9.61 2.06 17.44
C MET A 363 8.34 2.29 18.27
N ASN A 364 7.77 1.17 18.79
CA ASN A 364 6.59 1.19 19.65
C ASN A 364 6.75 2.07 20.90
N GLN A 365 7.95 2.14 21.47
CA GLN A 365 8.23 2.97 22.64
C GLN A 365 7.97 4.46 22.37
N VAL A 366 8.25 4.95 21.18
CA VAL A 366 7.99 6.35 20.80
C VAL A 366 6.48 6.59 20.78
N ALA A 367 5.73 5.73 20.09
CA ALA A 367 4.28 5.82 20.02
C ALA A 367 3.60 5.76 21.41
N THR A 368 4.11 4.91 22.32
CA THR A 368 3.60 4.86 23.71
C THR A 368 3.84 6.18 24.45
N LYS A 369 5.02 6.81 24.26
CA LYS A 369 5.31 8.12 24.87
C LYS A 369 4.42 9.23 24.30
N GLU A 370 4.08 9.19 23.03
CA GLU A 370 3.12 10.11 22.40
C GLU A 370 1.75 9.99 23.06
N LEU A 371 1.20 8.76 23.26
CA LEU A 371 -0.06 8.56 23.95
C LEU A 371 -0.02 9.00 25.42
N LEU A 372 1.10 8.78 26.11
CA LEU A 372 1.29 9.26 27.48
C LEU A 372 1.22 10.79 27.55
N SER A 373 1.84 11.49 26.60
CA SER A 373 1.81 12.96 26.53
C SER A 373 0.42 13.53 26.25
N LEU A 374 -0.45 12.73 25.63
CA LEU A 374 -1.84 13.06 25.35
C LEU A 374 -2.82 12.58 26.44
N GLU A 375 -2.32 11.96 27.51
CA GLU A 375 -3.12 11.38 28.61
C GLU A 375 -4.09 10.26 28.11
N LEU A 376 -3.72 9.56 27.03
CA LEU A 376 -4.55 8.52 26.39
C LEU A 376 -4.01 7.09 26.58
N ALA A 377 -2.88 6.92 27.28
CA ALA A 377 -2.21 5.61 27.39
C ALA A 377 -3.02 4.54 28.14
N GLU A 378 -3.95 4.94 29.02
CA GLU A 378 -4.85 4.02 29.72
C GLU A 378 -6.00 3.50 28.86
N TYR A 379 -6.32 4.17 27.75
CA TYR A 379 -7.44 3.84 26.87
C TYR A 379 -7.04 2.98 25.67
N PHE A 380 -5.75 2.95 25.31
CA PHE A 380 -5.29 2.21 24.12
C PHE A 380 -3.90 1.61 24.31
N SER A 381 -3.77 0.34 23.93
CA SER A 381 -2.51 -0.42 23.95
C SER A 381 -1.95 -0.56 22.53
N TYR A 382 -0.63 -0.57 22.41
CA TYR A 382 0.09 -0.81 21.14
C TYR A 382 -0.20 0.22 20.04
N PRO A 383 -0.08 1.54 20.30
CA PRO A 383 -0.29 2.57 19.26
C PRO A 383 0.78 2.51 18.19
N LYS A 384 0.44 3.02 17.01
CA LYS A 384 1.42 3.40 15.99
C LYS A 384 1.86 4.86 16.21
N GLY A 385 3.12 5.17 15.88
CA GLY A 385 3.68 6.52 16.04
C GLY A 385 3.19 7.50 14.97
N VAL A 386 3.08 8.77 15.34
CA VAL A 386 2.65 9.84 14.42
C VAL A 386 3.65 10.01 13.28
N ASP A 387 4.98 10.00 13.57
CA ASP A 387 6.03 10.11 12.56
C ASP A 387 6.00 8.97 11.54
N PHE A 388 5.69 7.74 11.99
CA PHE A 388 5.52 6.60 11.10
C PHE A 388 4.37 6.85 10.12
N MET A 389 3.22 7.28 10.61
CA MET A 389 2.05 7.57 9.79
C MET A 389 2.27 8.77 8.87
N ALA A 390 2.87 9.84 9.39
CA ALA A 390 3.19 11.04 8.61
C ALA A 390 4.10 10.71 7.42
N LYS A 391 5.06 9.78 7.61
CA LYS A 391 5.95 9.34 6.53
C LYS A 391 5.19 8.58 5.43
N ILE A 392 4.21 7.77 5.78
CA ILE A 392 3.34 7.09 4.79
C ILE A 392 2.50 8.13 4.03
N VAL A 393 1.88 9.07 4.74
CA VAL A 393 1.08 10.15 4.15
C VAL A 393 1.92 10.99 3.17
N GLU A 394 3.13 11.38 3.57
CA GLU A 394 4.07 12.18 2.75
C GLU A 394 4.40 11.52 1.39
N HIS A 395 4.51 10.18 1.35
CA HIS A 395 4.90 9.46 0.14
C HIS A 395 3.72 9.00 -0.73
N ALA A 396 2.55 8.83 -0.13
CA ALA A 396 1.40 8.20 -0.79
C ALA A 396 0.32 9.19 -1.23
N THR A 397 0.35 10.45 -0.76
CA THR A 397 -0.73 11.42 -0.99
C THR A 397 -0.23 12.78 -1.38
N GLU A 398 -1.11 13.55 -2.01
CA GLU A 398 -0.94 14.96 -2.33
C GLU A 398 -2.07 15.78 -1.68
N LYS A 399 -1.93 17.11 -1.70
CA LYS A 399 -2.95 18.01 -1.15
C LYS A 399 -4.30 17.80 -1.82
N GLY A 400 -5.33 17.57 -1.01
CA GLY A 400 -6.70 17.34 -1.48
C GLY A 400 -7.07 15.88 -1.64
N ASP A 401 -6.13 14.95 -1.49
CA ASP A 401 -6.42 13.51 -1.49
C ASP A 401 -7.17 13.08 -0.24
N ILE A 402 -7.99 12.03 -0.39
CA ILE A 402 -8.77 11.45 0.71
C ILE A 402 -8.04 10.23 1.25
N ILE A 403 -7.87 10.20 2.58
CA ILE A 403 -7.26 9.12 3.33
C ILE A 403 -8.35 8.42 4.15
N LEU A 404 -8.34 7.10 4.18
CA LEU A 404 -9.24 6.28 4.97
C LEU A 404 -8.46 5.37 5.90
N ASP A 405 -8.88 5.33 7.16
CA ASP A 405 -8.47 4.32 8.14
C ASP A 405 -9.73 3.72 8.77
N PHE A 406 -9.95 2.43 8.57
CA PHE A 406 -11.12 1.74 9.13
C PHE A 406 -10.78 0.78 10.27
N PHE A 407 -9.54 0.89 10.78
CA PHE A 407 -9.09 0.33 12.06
C PHE A 407 -8.44 1.44 12.89
N ALA A 408 -9.18 2.50 13.13
CA ALA A 408 -8.68 3.80 13.59
C ALA A 408 -7.82 3.75 14.88
N GLY A 409 -7.95 2.73 15.71
CA GLY A 409 -7.17 2.57 16.95
C GLY A 409 -7.20 3.82 17.82
N SER A 410 -6.02 4.36 18.14
CA SER A 410 -5.86 5.61 18.89
C SER A 410 -6.04 6.89 18.06
N GLY A 411 -6.39 6.77 16.77
CA GLY A 411 -6.56 7.92 15.87
C GLY A 411 -5.25 8.49 15.29
N THR A 412 -4.17 7.72 15.31
CA THR A 412 -2.84 8.17 14.85
C THR A 412 -2.84 8.64 13.40
N THR A 413 -3.59 7.98 12.52
CA THR A 413 -3.73 8.41 11.11
C THR A 413 -4.32 9.82 11.02
N ALA A 414 -5.37 10.11 11.79
CA ALA A 414 -5.97 11.44 11.81
C ALA A 414 -4.98 12.48 12.36
N HIS A 415 -4.24 12.16 13.43
CA HIS A 415 -3.22 13.03 14.01
C HIS A 415 -2.15 13.37 12.97
N ALA A 416 -1.60 12.37 12.27
CA ALA A 416 -0.58 12.58 11.24
C ALA A 416 -1.08 13.44 10.08
N VAL A 417 -2.33 13.29 9.66
CA VAL A 417 -2.95 14.13 8.62
C VAL A 417 -3.06 15.58 9.09
N LEU A 418 -3.48 15.81 10.33
CA LEU A 418 -3.55 17.17 10.90
C LEU A 418 -2.19 17.83 10.99
N GLU A 419 -1.15 17.11 11.41
CA GLU A 419 0.23 17.63 11.47
C GLU A 419 0.79 17.90 10.07
N SER A 420 0.52 17.05 9.09
CA SER A 420 0.90 17.28 7.69
C SER A 420 0.26 18.54 7.13
N ASN A 421 -1.04 18.73 7.35
CA ASN A 421 -1.76 19.93 6.94
C ASN A 421 -1.20 21.21 7.61
N ARG A 422 -0.85 21.12 8.89
CA ARG A 422 -0.25 22.21 9.64
C ARG A 422 1.12 22.60 9.07
N SER A 423 1.97 21.62 8.78
CA SER A 423 3.29 21.85 8.18
C SER A 423 3.19 22.52 6.81
N ASP A 424 2.26 22.09 5.98
CA ASP A 424 2.02 22.70 4.67
C ASP A 424 1.54 24.15 4.78
N TYR A 425 0.67 24.44 5.75
CA TYR A 425 0.20 25.80 6.02
C TYR A 425 1.37 26.72 6.47
N GLN A 426 2.25 26.23 7.34
CA GLN A 426 3.42 26.98 7.78
C GLN A 426 4.37 27.30 6.63
N LYS A 427 4.69 26.33 5.78
CA LYS A 427 5.54 26.56 4.58
C LYS A 427 4.95 27.59 3.63
N LEU A 428 3.63 27.61 3.46
CA LEU A 428 2.94 28.61 2.64
C LEU A 428 2.99 30.02 3.26
N SER A 429 2.90 30.13 4.59
CA SER A 429 2.97 31.41 5.30
C SER A 429 4.37 32.00 5.33
N GLU A 430 5.41 31.17 5.44
CA GLU A 430 6.82 31.58 5.41
C GLU A 430 7.30 31.95 3.99
N GLY A 431 6.71 31.37 2.95
CA GLY A 431 7.02 31.63 1.54
C GLY A 431 6.46 32.92 0.95
N GLY A 432 5.84 33.79 1.74
CA GLY A 432 5.41 35.15 1.33
C GLY A 432 4.25 35.20 0.32
N GLY A 433 3.57 34.12 0.05
CA GLY A 433 2.37 34.06 -0.80
C GLY A 433 1.10 34.18 0.03
N GLY A 434 0.39 35.29 -0.12
CA GLY A 434 -0.86 35.59 0.60
C GLY A 434 -1.88 34.45 0.52
N CYS A 435 -2.36 34.02 1.67
CA CYS A 435 -3.37 33.00 1.83
C CYS A 435 -4.73 33.53 1.37
N LEU A 436 -5.26 32.98 0.27
CA LEU A 436 -6.68 33.06 -0.02
C LEU A 436 -7.36 31.89 0.69
N MET A 437 -8.05 32.20 1.80
CA MET A 437 -9.02 31.27 2.40
C MET A 437 -10.22 31.17 1.45
N ALA A 438 -10.52 29.97 1.03
CA ALA A 438 -11.80 29.58 0.46
C ALA A 438 -12.36 28.38 1.20
#